data_f3bf37ff4b940f9eca34e963cebb5d6a
#
_entry.id   f3bf37ff4b940f9eca34e963cebb5d6a
#
_cell.length_a   1.000
_cell.length_b   1.000
_cell.length_c   1.000
_cell.angle_alpha   90.00
_cell.angle_beta   90.00
_cell.angle_gamma   90.00
#
_symmetry.space_group_name_H-M   'P 1'
#
loop_
_entity.id
_entity.type
_entity.pdbx_description
1 polymer ?
#
loop_
_entity_poly.entity_id
_entity_poly.type
_entity_poly.pdbx_seq_one_letter_code
_entity_poly.pdbx_strand_id
1 'polypeptide(L)'
;MYKNIYLKRGKEESLKRFHPWVFSGAIAKMDEGIVEGEIVRVITSTGDFIAVGHYQIGSIAVRVLSFHDVAIDDEFWCSRLDSALKMRIAVGIADNAANNTYRLVHGEGDNLPGLVIDCYGETAVMQAHSVGMHVNRMEVAQALAQVMGDRLKNIYYKSETTLPFKADLRQENGFILGGDADNVAVENGLKFHIDWLRGQKTGFFVDQRENRSLLEHYAKGKSVLNMFCYTGGFSVYAMRGDAKLVHSVDSSAKAIELTNENVNLNFPGDSRHEAFCEDAFKYLDDHDQQYDLIVLDPPAFAKHRAALRNALKGYTRLNVKGFQRIKHGGILFTFSCSQVVTKDNFRNAVFTAAAQAGRKVRILHQLHQPADHPINIYHPEGEYLKGLVLYVE
;
A
#
# COMPACT_ATOMS: atom_id res chain seq x y z
N MET A 1 2.94 -26.99 23.44
CA MET A 1 2.08 -25.98 24.12
C MET A 1 2.82 -24.64 24.01
N TYR A 2 2.17 -23.59 23.53
CA TYR A 2 2.80 -22.26 23.42
C TYR A 2 3.12 -21.67 24.79
N LYS A 3 4.22 -20.92 24.91
CA LYS A 3 4.60 -20.15 26.10
C LYS A 3 3.65 -18.97 26.31
N ASN A 4 3.58 -18.46 27.53
CA ASN A 4 2.61 -17.44 27.93
C ASN A 4 3.28 -16.08 28.14
N ILE A 5 2.55 -15.04 27.75
CA ILE A 5 2.80 -13.63 28.09
C ILE A 5 1.62 -13.17 28.94
N TYR A 6 1.90 -12.64 30.13
CA TYR A 6 0.88 -12.22 31.09
C TYR A 6 0.73 -10.71 31.10
N LEU A 7 -0.51 -10.25 30.99
CA LEU A 7 -0.82 -8.82 30.99
C LEU A 7 -0.89 -8.24 32.41
N LYS A 8 -0.59 -6.96 32.52
CA LYS A 8 -0.92 -6.16 33.70
C LYS A 8 -2.44 -6.01 33.82
N ARG A 9 -2.92 -5.93 35.07
CA ARG A 9 -4.34 -5.73 35.36
C ARG A 9 -4.90 -4.51 34.60
N GLY A 10 -6.03 -4.69 33.94
CA GLY A 10 -6.73 -3.66 33.16
C GLY A 10 -6.08 -3.32 31.80
N LYS A 11 -5.04 -4.06 31.34
CA LYS A 11 -4.42 -3.87 30.04
C LYS A 11 -4.98 -4.79 28.96
N GLU A 12 -5.92 -5.67 29.31
CA GLU A 12 -6.65 -6.55 28.43
C GLU A 12 -7.81 -5.87 27.67
N GLU A 13 -8.19 -4.63 28.04
CA GLU A 13 -9.41 -3.97 27.52
C GLU A 13 -9.37 -3.72 26.00
N SER A 14 -8.22 -3.39 25.41
CA SER A 14 -8.09 -3.24 23.97
C SER A 14 -8.25 -4.58 23.24
N LEU A 15 -7.73 -5.67 23.81
CA LEU A 15 -7.84 -7.02 23.26
C LEU A 15 -9.27 -7.56 23.36
N LYS A 16 -10.00 -7.28 24.43
CA LYS A 16 -11.43 -7.57 24.55
C LYS A 16 -12.28 -6.88 23.49
N ARG A 17 -11.77 -5.79 22.93
CA ARG A 17 -12.34 -5.08 21.78
C ARG A 17 -11.71 -5.49 20.45
N PHE A 18 -11.03 -6.62 20.40
CA PHE A 18 -10.40 -7.21 19.23
C PHE A 18 -9.30 -6.37 18.57
N HIS A 19 -8.66 -5.43 19.30
CA HIS A 19 -7.48 -4.74 18.80
C HIS A 19 -6.33 -5.73 18.63
N PRO A 20 -5.67 -5.83 17.43
CA PRO A 20 -4.75 -6.92 17.14
C PRO A 20 -3.35 -6.75 17.73
N TRP A 21 -3.07 -5.71 18.51
CA TRP A 21 -1.74 -5.47 19.07
C TRP A 21 -1.72 -5.45 20.58
N VAL A 22 -0.69 -6.15 21.14
CA VAL A 22 -0.30 -6.01 22.54
C VAL A 22 0.93 -5.11 22.61
N PHE A 23 0.82 -3.98 23.28
CA PHE A 23 1.94 -3.08 23.48
C PHE A 23 2.84 -3.56 24.63
N SER A 24 4.17 -3.36 24.51
CA SER A 24 5.16 -3.80 25.52
C SER A 24 4.85 -3.27 26.93
N GLY A 25 4.33 -2.05 27.04
CA GLY A 25 3.89 -1.48 28.32
C GLY A 25 2.74 -2.20 29.01
N ALA A 26 2.00 -3.06 28.31
CA ALA A 26 0.90 -3.86 28.84
C ALA A 26 1.37 -5.18 29.50
N ILE A 27 2.59 -5.62 29.24
CA ILE A 27 3.12 -6.90 29.72
C ILE A 27 3.60 -6.78 31.17
N ALA A 28 3.13 -7.69 32.04
CA ALA A 28 3.58 -7.82 33.43
C ALA A 28 4.79 -8.76 33.54
N LYS A 29 4.71 -9.94 32.92
CA LYS A 29 5.75 -10.96 32.88
C LYS A 29 5.58 -11.86 31.65
N MET A 30 6.59 -12.64 31.34
CA MET A 30 6.58 -13.65 30.27
C MET A 30 7.25 -14.92 30.81
N ASP A 31 6.89 -16.06 30.21
CA ASP A 31 7.60 -17.31 30.45
C ASP A 31 9.06 -17.19 29.98
N GLU A 32 9.96 -17.97 30.60
CA GLU A 32 11.37 -17.93 30.26
C GLU A 32 11.66 -18.49 28.85
N GLY A 33 12.69 -17.95 28.22
CA GLY A 33 13.20 -18.47 26.95
C GLY A 33 12.26 -18.22 25.75
N ILE A 34 11.32 -17.26 25.80
CA ILE A 34 10.59 -16.80 24.61
C ILE A 34 11.56 -16.09 23.68
N VAL A 35 11.60 -16.51 22.41
CA VAL A 35 12.42 -15.89 21.37
C VAL A 35 11.57 -15.03 20.44
N GLU A 36 12.19 -14.06 19.77
CA GLU A 36 11.51 -13.18 18.84
C GLU A 36 11.00 -13.96 17.63
N GLY A 37 9.74 -13.71 17.26
CA GLY A 37 9.03 -14.45 16.20
C GLY A 37 8.27 -15.68 16.68
N GLU A 38 8.47 -16.12 17.95
CA GLU A 38 7.78 -17.27 18.53
C GLU A 38 6.28 -17.00 18.69
N ILE A 39 5.48 -18.04 18.49
CA ILE A 39 4.03 -18.00 18.76
C ILE A 39 3.82 -18.13 20.25
N VAL A 40 3.07 -17.19 20.84
CA VAL A 40 2.81 -17.10 22.28
C VAL A 40 1.32 -16.96 22.57
N ARG A 41 0.91 -17.42 23.74
CA ARG A 41 -0.43 -17.16 24.30
C ARG A 41 -0.39 -15.89 25.15
N VAL A 42 -1.40 -15.08 25.03
CA VAL A 42 -1.59 -13.88 25.86
C VAL A 42 -2.63 -14.21 26.94
N ILE A 43 -2.23 -14.03 28.19
CA ILE A 43 -3.00 -14.38 29.38
C ILE A 43 -3.31 -13.11 30.17
N THR A 44 -4.54 -12.97 30.65
CA THR A 44 -4.95 -11.86 31.52
C THR A 44 -4.26 -11.93 32.89
N SER A 45 -4.38 -10.87 33.70
CA SER A 45 -3.89 -10.85 35.07
C SER A 45 -4.61 -11.84 36.01
N THR A 46 -5.78 -12.34 35.59
CA THR A 46 -6.60 -13.34 36.31
C THR A 46 -6.28 -14.77 35.87
N GLY A 47 -5.44 -14.97 34.85
CA GLY A 47 -5.04 -16.28 34.35
C GLY A 47 -5.87 -16.79 33.17
N ASP A 48 -6.80 -15.97 32.65
CA ASP A 48 -7.65 -16.35 31.53
C ASP A 48 -6.92 -16.15 30.19
N PHE A 49 -7.14 -17.04 29.25
CA PHE A 49 -6.67 -16.88 27.88
C PHE A 49 -7.40 -15.73 27.18
N ILE A 50 -6.69 -14.94 26.36
CA ILE A 50 -7.31 -13.86 25.59
C ILE A 50 -6.90 -13.83 24.10
N ALA A 51 -5.69 -14.24 23.76
CA ALA A 51 -5.22 -14.25 22.37
C ALA A 51 -4.00 -15.18 22.18
N VAL A 52 -3.74 -15.55 20.93
CA VAL A 52 -2.50 -16.15 20.46
C VAL A 52 -1.91 -15.30 19.33
N GLY A 53 -0.59 -15.16 19.27
CA GLY A 53 0.08 -14.34 18.26
C GLY A 53 1.59 -14.41 18.30
N HIS A 54 2.25 -13.65 17.42
CA HIS A 54 3.70 -13.59 17.33
C HIS A 54 4.29 -12.58 18.32
N TYR A 55 5.27 -13.03 19.11
CA TYR A 55 6.07 -12.13 19.94
C TYR A 55 7.12 -11.39 19.12
N GLN A 56 7.34 -10.11 19.45
CA GLN A 56 8.39 -9.29 18.84
C GLN A 56 8.93 -8.28 19.83
N ILE A 57 10.24 -8.04 19.77
CA ILE A 57 10.92 -7.01 20.57
C ILE A 57 10.58 -5.63 19.98
N GLY A 58 9.93 -4.77 20.79
CA GLY A 58 9.57 -3.42 20.35
C GLY A 58 8.35 -2.88 21.09
N SER A 59 7.79 -1.79 20.57
CA SER A 59 6.58 -1.17 21.14
C SER A 59 5.34 -2.05 20.99
N ILE A 60 5.20 -2.73 19.84
CA ILE A 60 4.17 -3.75 19.58
C ILE A 60 4.80 -5.10 19.90
N ALA A 61 4.54 -5.61 21.11
CA ALA A 61 5.19 -6.81 21.61
C ALA A 61 4.50 -8.11 21.20
N VAL A 62 3.18 -8.10 20.93
CA VAL A 62 2.50 -9.24 20.32
C VAL A 62 1.58 -8.75 19.21
N ARG A 63 1.69 -9.41 18.05
CA ARG A 63 0.72 -9.29 16.95
C ARG A 63 -0.21 -10.47 17.00
N VAL A 64 -1.47 -10.21 17.29
CA VAL A 64 -2.50 -11.24 17.50
C VAL A 64 -2.89 -11.88 16.17
N LEU A 65 -2.82 -13.21 16.12
CA LEU A 65 -3.28 -14.04 15.02
C LEU A 65 -4.71 -14.55 15.23
N SER A 66 -5.04 -14.85 16.50
CA SER A 66 -6.38 -15.30 16.86
C SER A 66 -6.74 -14.89 18.29
N PHE A 67 -8.03 -14.57 18.51
CA PHE A 67 -8.64 -14.37 19.82
C PHE A 67 -9.27 -15.67 20.37
N HIS A 68 -9.11 -16.77 19.67
CA HIS A 68 -9.45 -18.13 20.10
C HIS A 68 -8.18 -18.93 20.34
N ASP A 69 -8.25 -19.84 21.32
CA ASP A 69 -7.14 -20.73 21.67
C ASP A 69 -7.05 -21.86 20.62
N VAL A 70 -6.34 -21.59 19.53
CA VAL A 70 -6.20 -22.50 18.39
C VAL A 70 -4.72 -22.78 18.12
N ALA A 71 -4.44 -23.92 17.48
CA ALA A 71 -3.13 -24.16 16.91
C ALA A 71 -2.90 -23.23 15.72
N ILE A 72 -1.67 -22.72 15.58
CA ILE A 72 -1.23 -21.97 14.41
C ILE A 72 -0.42 -22.97 13.57
N ASP A 73 -1.12 -23.67 12.71
CA ASP A 73 -0.64 -24.75 11.85
C ASP A 73 -1.04 -24.52 10.40
N ASP A 74 -0.83 -25.50 9.54
CA ASP A 74 -1.13 -25.41 8.11
C ASP A 74 -2.62 -25.13 7.84
N GLU A 75 -3.53 -25.72 8.64
CA GLU A 75 -4.97 -25.50 8.52
C GLU A 75 -5.33 -24.04 8.86
N PHE A 76 -4.70 -23.48 9.91
CA PHE A 76 -4.86 -22.07 10.27
C PHE A 76 -4.43 -21.15 9.12
N TRP A 77 -3.23 -21.37 8.56
CA TRP A 77 -2.72 -20.53 7.47
C TRP A 77 -3.60 -20.63 6.22
N CYS A 78 -3.98 -21.86 5.83
CA CYS A 78 -4.90 -22.09 4.71
C CYS A 78 -6.24 -21.37 4.92
N SER A 79 -6.84 -21.49 6.10
CA SER A 79 -8.12 -20.86 6.43
C SER A 79 -8.06 -19.33 6.33
N ARG A 80 -6.97 -18.71 6.80
CA ARG A 80 -6.78 -17.25 6.74
C ARG A 80 -6.58 -16.77 5.30
N LEU A 81 -5.76 -17.45 4.52
CA LEU A 81 -5.51 -17.12 3.13
C LEU A 81 -6.75 -17.34 2.24
N ASP A 82 -7.50 -18.42 2.47
CA ASP A 82 -8.77 -18.68 1.79
C ASP A 82 -9.81 -17.61 2.09
N SER A 83 -9.91 -17.18 3.35
CA SER A 83 -10.78 -16.06 3.74
C SER A 83 -10.41 -14.76 3.03
N ALA A 84 -9.12 -14.46 2.91
CA ALA A 84 -8.61 -13.30 2.19
C ALA A 84 -8.95 -13.37 0.69
N LEU A 85 -8.74 -14.54 0.05
CA LEU A 85 -9.07 -14.77 -1.35
C LEU A 85 -10.58 -14.65 -1.61
N LYS A 86 -11.41 -15.27 -0.78
CA LYS A 86 -12.89 -15.21 -0.87
C LYS A 86 -13.38 -13.76 -0.80
N MET A 87 -12.78 -12.94 0.06
CA MET A 87 -13.13 -11.53 0.13
C MET A 87 -12.81 -10.81 -1.19
N ARG A 88 -11.62 -11.04 -1.80
CA ARG A 88 -11.26 -10.44 -3.11
C ARG A 88 -12.16 -10.90 -4.24
N ILE A 89 -12.63 -12.15 -4.20
CA ILE A 89 -13.63 -12.67 -5.14
C ILE A 89 -14.99 -11.97 -4.92
N ALA A 90 -15.44 -11.87 -3.67
CA ALA A 90 -16.71 -11.28 -3.32
C ALA A 90 -16.82 -9.78 -3.73
N VAL A 91 -15.70 -9.04 -3.74
CA VAL A 91 -15.67 -7.64 -4.20
C VAL A 91 -15.32 -7.52 -5.69
N GLY A 92 -15.25 -8.63 -6.45
CA GLY A 92 -15.05 -8.64 -7.90
C GLY A 92 -13.64 -8.29 -8.37
N ILE A 93 -12.63 -8.39 -7.50
CA ILE A 93 -11.22 -8.05 -7.80
C ILE A 93 -10.44 -9.29 -8.24
N ALA A 94 -10.57 -10.40 -7.53
CA ALA A 94 -10.03 -11.69 -7.95
C ALA A 94 -11.07 -12.47 -8.80
N ASP A 95 -10.59 -13.48 -9.55
CA ASP A 95 -11.38 -14.24 -10.52
C ASP A 95 -12.05 -13.34 -11.58
N ASN A 96 -11.38 -12.27 -11.97
CA ASN A 96 -11.84 -11.28 -12.92
C ASN A 96 -10.93 -11.28 -14.15
N ALA A 97 -11.48 -11.57 -15.32
CA ALA A 97 -10.71 -11.65 -16.57
C ALA A 97 -10.01 -10.33 -16.95
N ALA A 98 -10.54 -9.20 -16.51
CA ALA A 98 -9.94 -7.88 -16.73
C ALA A 98 -8.91 -7.49 -15.65
N ASN A 99 -8.71 -8.30 -14.60
CA ASN A 99 -7.84 -7.94 -13.49
C ASN A 99 -7.18 -9.16 -12.84
N ASN A 100 -5.86 -9.21 -12.90
CA ASN A 100 -5.04 -10.17 -12.17
C ASN A 100 -3.95 -9.49 -11.32
N THR A 101 -4.15 -8.20 -11.04
CA THR A 101 -3.27 -7.34 -10.25
C THR A 101 -4.00 -6.86 -9.01
N TYR A 102 -3.70 -7.43 -7.83
CA TYR A 102 -4.39 -7.07 -6.59
C TYR A 102 -3.60 -7.47 -5.35
N ARG A 103 -3.93 -6.83 -4.23
CA ARG A 103 -3.45 -7.23 -2.90
C ARG A 103 -4.30 -8.37 -2.35
N LEU A 104 -3.69 -9.53 -2.20
CA LEU A 104 -4.35 -10.69 -1.59
C LEU A 104 -4.38 -10.60 -0.07
N VAL A 105 -3.29 -10.13 0.55
CA VAL A 105 -3.19 -9.99 2.02
C VAL A 105 -2.72 -8.60 2.39
N HIS A 106 -3.48 -7.91 3.22
CA HIS A 106 -3.20 -6.57 3.74
C HIS A 106 -3.05 -6.56 5.28
N GLY A 107 -2.11 -7.31 5.80
CA GLY A 107 -1.74 -7.29 7.22
C GLY A 107 -2.91 -7.49 8.17
N GLU A 108 -3.06 -6.56 9.10
CA GLU A 108 -4.11 -6.55 10.12
C GLU A 108 -5.52 -6.49 9.52
N GLY A 109 -5.68 -5.96 8.31
CA GLY A 109 -6.95 -5.93 7.59
C GLY A 109 -7.49 -7.33 7.24
N ASP A 110 -6.59 -8.28 7.02
CA ASP A 110 -6.91 -9.68 6.74
C ASP A 110 -6.63 -10.63 7.93
N ASN A 111 -6.45 -10.08 9.13
CA ASN A 111 -6.10 -10.82 10.36
C ASN A 111 -4.79 -11.64 10.23
N LEU A 112 -3.86 -11.16 9.40
CA LEU A 112 -2.50 -11.67 9.21
C LEU A 112 -1.48 -10.55 9.46
N PRO A 113 -1.40 -10.03 10.69
CA PRO A 113 -0.64 -8.82 11.02
C PRO A 113 0.83 -8.93 10.63
N GLY A 114 1.28 -7.95 9.85
CA GLY A 114 2.66 -7.92 9.37
C GLY A 114 2.94 -8.78 8.14
N LEU A 115 1.91 -9.28 7.43
CA LEU A 115 2.03 -9.97 6.15
C LEU A 115 1.41 -9.12 5.04
N VAL A 116 2.12 -8.97 3.93
CA VAL A 116 1.61 -8.38 2.69
C VAL A 116 1.84 -9.37 1.55
N ILE A 117 0.80 -9.61 0.74
CA ILE A 117 0.90 -10.43 -0.47
C ILE A 117 0.18 -9.70 -1.60
N ASP A 118 0.91 -9.37 -2.65
CA ASP A 118 0.37 -8.81 -3.89
C ASP A 118 0.47 -9.86 -5.01
N CYS A 119 -0.63 -10.05 -5.74
CA CYS A 119 -0.71 -10.94 -6.89
C CYS A 119 -0.55 -10.14 -8.19
N TYR A 120 0.27 -10.68 -9.11
CA TYR A 120 0.55 -10.15 -10.43
C TYR A 120 0.52 -11.31 -11.43
N GLY A 121 -0.63 -11.52 -12.08
CA GLY A 121 -0.83 -12.72 -12.89
C GLY A 121 -0.68 -13.99 -12.08
N GLU A 122 0.23 -14.87 -12.49
CA GLU A 122 0.52 -16.15 -11.83
C GLU A 122 1.64 -16.06 -10.78
N THR A 123 2.07 -14.83 -10.41
CA THR A 123 3.14 -14.57 -9.44
C THR A 123 2.58 -13.83 -8.22
N ALA A 124 2.84 -14.35 -7.02
CA ALA A 124 2.61 -13.65 -5.76
C ALA A 124 3.93 -13.08 -5.21
N VAL A 125 3.93 -11.80 -4.85
CA VAL A 125 5.04 -11.15 -4.15
C VAL A 125 4.69 -11.04 -2.67
N MET A 126 5.42 -11.77 -1.84
CA MET A 126 5.18 -11.87 -0.40
C MET A 126 6.19 -11.05 0.38
N GLN A 127 5.71 -10.22 1.29
CA GLN A 127 6.54 -9.41 2.21
C GLN A 127 6.16 -9.68 3.66
N ALA A 128 7.16 -9.94 4.50
CA ALA A 128 7.03 -9.90 5.95
C ALA A 128 7.47 -8.53 6.49
N HIS A 129 6.64 -7.96 7.34
CA HIS A 129 6.88 -6.71 8.07
C HIS A 129 7.05 -6.97 9.59
N SER A 130 7.08 -8.24 9.99
CA SER A 130 7.31 -8.69 11.36
C SER A 130 8.19 -9.94 11.39
N VAL A 131 8.90 -10.13 12.50
CA VAL A 131 9.76 -11.30 12.68
C VAL A 131 8.96 -12.59 12.64
N GLY A 132 7.77 -12.63 13.26
CA GLY A 132 6.92 -13.82 13.26
C GLY A 132 6.49 -14.23 11.86
N MET A 133 6.09 -13.30 10.99
CA MET A 133 5.74 -13.61 9.60
C MET A 133 6.97 -14.03 8.77
N HIS A 134 8.15 -13.50 9.11
CA HIS A 134 9.39 -13.97 8.47
C HIS A 134 9.73 -15.41 8.87
N VAL A 135 9.61 -15.73 10.17
CA VAL A 135 9.88 -17.09 10.68
C VAL A 135 8.95 -18.12 10.02
N ASN A 136 7.66 -17.81 9.92
CA ASN A 136 6.64 -18.72 9.35
C ASN A 136 6.47 -18.54 7.83
N ARG A 137 7.41 -17.90 7.11
CA ARG A 137 7.25 -17.60 5.68
C ARG A 137 7.09 -18.83 4.78
N MET A 138 7.71 -19.95 5.16
CA MET A 138 7.64 -21.18 4.36
C MET A 138 6.29 -21.87 4.52
N GLU A 139 5.76 -21.94 5.73
CA GLU A 139 4.43 -22.46 6.05
C GLU A 139 3.35 -21.62 5.38
N VAL A 140 3.48 -20.28 5.47
CA VAL A 140 2.58 -19.34 4.78
C VAL A 140 2.65 -19.51 3.25
N ALA A 141 3.85 -19.68 2.67
CA ALA A 141 4.01 -19.87 1.23
C ALA A 141 3.42 -21.22 0.76
N GLN A 142 3.58 -22.27 1.54
CA GLN A 142 2.97 -23.58 1.25
C GLN A 142 1.45 -23.50 1.30
N ALA A 143 0.88 -22.89 2.33
CA ALA A 143 -0.56 -22.67 2.44
C ALA A 143 -1.08 -21.77 1.29
N LEU A 144 -0.33 -20.73 0.90
CA LEU A 144 -0.66 -19.87 -0.24
C LEU A 144 -0.74 -20.67 -1.54
N ALA A 145 0.26 -21.52 -1.82
CA ALA A 145 0.27 -22.38 -3.01
C ALA A 145 -0.94 -23.33 -3.02
N GLN A 146 -1.29 -23.91 -1.87
CA GLN A 146 -2.45 -24.80 -1.74
C GLN A 146 -3.78 -24.05 -1.98
N VAL A 147 -3.96 -22.88 -1.41
CA VAL A 147 -5.20 -22.08 -1.53
C VAL A 147 -5.38 -21.52 -2.93
N MET A 148 -4.30 -21.04 -3.54
CA MET A 148 -4.34 -20.45 -4.88
C MET A 148 -4.43 -21.52 -5.99
N GLY A 149 -3.89 -22.71 -5.79
CA GLY A 149 -3.88 -23.79 -6.79
C GLY A 149 -3.30 -23.33 -8.12
N ASP A 150 -3.97 -23.65 -9.22
CA ASP A 150 -3.54 -23.35 -10.60
C ASP A 150 -3.45 -21.83 -10.91
N ARG A 151 -3.98 -20.95 -10.05
CA ARG A 151 -3.85 -19.50 -10.19
C ARG A 151 -2.43 -19.01 -9.92
N LEU A 152 -1.59 -19.81 -9.25
CA LEU A 152 -0.29 -19.40 -8.77
C LEU A 152 0.80 -20.39 -9.21
N LYS A 153 1.82 -19.88 -9.91
CA LYS A 153 3.00 -20.65 -10.29
C LYS A 153 4.26 -20.21 -9.56
N ASN A 154 4.29 -18.94 -9.12
CA ASN A 154 5.49 -18.36 -8.55
C ASN A 154 5.18 -17.61 -7.25
N ILE A 155 6.05 -17.78 -6.24
CA ILE A 155 6.07 -16.98 -5.02
C ILE A 155 7.44 -16.34 -4.89
N TYR A 156 7.49 -15.01 -5.00
CA TYR A 156 8.70 -14.22 -4.78
C TYR A 156 8.67 -13.58 -3.40
N TYR A 157 9.62 -13.93 -2.55
CA TYR A 157 9.76 -13.35 -1.21
C TYR A 157 10.64 -12.10 -1.27
N LYS A 158 10.12 -10.95 -0.83
CA LYS A 158 10.77 -9.64 -0.93
C LYS A 158 10.74 -8.90 0.39
N SER A 159 11.55 -9.30 1.36
CA SER A 159 11.51 -8.76 2.72
C SER A 159 12.81 -8.15 3.24
N GLU A 160 13.85 -8.07 2.41
CA GLU A 160 15.15 -7.53 2.80
C GLU A 160 15.05 -6.12 3.43
N THR A 161 14.16 -5.27 2.91
CA THR A 161 13.99 -3.89 3.37
C THR A 161 12.76 -3.66 4.26
N THR A 162 11.93 -4.68 4.48
CA THR A 162 10.66 -4.57 5.24
C THR A 162 10.73 -5.14 6.64
N LEU A 163 11.72 -6.01 6.91
CA LEU A 163 11.93 -6.59 8.23
C LEU A 163 12.42 -5.55 9.24
N PRO A 164 12.08 -5.71 10.52
CA PRO A 164 12.55 -4.82 11.58
C PRO A 164 14.07 -4.82 11.65
N PHE A 165 14.70 -3.66 11.48
CA PHE A 165 16.16 -3.50 11.46
C PHE A 165 16.85 -4.06 12.72
N LYS A 166 16.19 -3.97 13.88
CA LYS A 166 16.76 -4.43 15.16
C LYS A 166 16.82 -5.95 15.31
N ALA A 167 16.11 -6.70 14.45
CA ALA A 167 16.08 -8.15 14.53
C ALA A 167 17.32 -8.84 13.93
N ASP A 168 18.20 -8.09 13.26
CA ASP A 168 19.43 -8.56 12.59
C ASP A 168 19.20 -9.83 11.71
N LEU A 169 18.07 -9.87 11.04
CA LEU A 169 17.71 -10.96 10.16
C LEU A 169 18.41 -10.76 8.81
N ARG A 170 19.32 -11.66 8.49
CA ARG A 170 19.99 -11.71 7.18
C ARG A 170 19.05 -12.44 6.22
N GLN A 171 18.29 -11.68 5.44
CA GLN A 171 17.36 -12.24 4.46
C GLN A 171 17.66 -11.67 3.08
N GLU A 172 17.90 -12.58 2.16
CA GLU A 172 17.94 -12.27 0.72
C GLU A 172 16.56 -12.43 0.10
N ASN A 173 16.22 -11.55 -0.85
CA ASN A 173 15.03 -11.71 -1.66
C ASN A 173 15.20 -12.87 -2.64
N GLY A 174 14.13 -13.58 -2.96
CA GLY A 174 14.21 -14.70 -3.89
C GLY A 174 12.89 -15.45 -4.08
N PHE A 175 12.87 -16.33 -5.06
CA PHE A 175 11.75 -17.22 -5.27
C PHE A 175 11.71 -18.33 -4.20
N ILE A 176 10.55 -18.50 -3.55
CA ILE A 176 10.24 -19.65 -2.69
C ILE A 176 9.62 -20.77 -3.53
N LEU A 177 8.83 -20.40 -4.53
CA LEU A 177 8.19 -21.33 -5.47
C LEU A 177 8.38 -20.79 -6.90
N GLY A 178 8.61 -21.68 -7.86
CA GLY A 178 8.80 -21.32 -9.27
C GLY A 178 10.14 -20.66 -9.55
N GLY A 179 10.19 -19.67 -10.43
CA GLY A 179 11.43 -18.97 -10.78
C GLY A 179 11.43 -18.33 -12.17
N ASP A 180 10.66 -18.86 -13.11
CA ASP A 180 10.48 -18.28 -14.44
C ASP A 180 9.09 -17.66 -14.54
N ALA A 181 9.02 -16.34 -14.39
CA ALA A 181 7.78 -15.62 -14.27
C ALA A 181 7.69 -14.49 -15.29
N ASP A 182 6.61 -14.48 -16.06
CA ASP A 182 6.23 -13.31 -16.86
C ASP A 182 5.91 -12.16 -15.90
N ASN A 183 6.49 -10.99 -16.18
CA ASN A 183 6.32 -9.80 -15.37
C ASN A 183 5.24 -8.86 -15.91
N VAL A 184 4.42 -9.30 -16.86
CA VAL A 184 3.27 -8.53 -17.36
C VAL A 184 2.02 -8.96 -16.62
N ALA A 185 1.38 -7.99 -15.95
CA ALA A 185 0.11 -8.20 -15.26
C ALA A 185 -0.97 -7.26 -15.81
N VAL A 186 -2.23 -7.58 -15.52
CA VAL A 186 -3.40 -6.86 -16.04
C VAL A 186 -4.15 -6.19 -14.88
N GLU A 187 -4.42 -4.89 -15.03
CA GLU A 187 -5.30 -4.13 -14.13
C GLU A 187 -6.38 -3.43 -14.94
N ASN A 188 -7.63 -3.81 -14.70
CA ASN A 188 -8.80 -3.27 -15.42
C ASN A 188 -8.64 -3.31 -16.96
N GLY A 189 -8.08 -4.39 -17.49
CA GLY A 189 -7.83 -4.58 -18.92
C GLY A 189 -6.59 -3.89 -19.48
N LEU A 190 -5.88 -3.10 -18.69
CA LEU A 190 -4.60 -2.49 -19.05
C LEU A 190 -3.43 -3.36 -18.59
N LYS A 191 -2.38 -3.43 -19.40
CA LYS A 191 -1.19 -4.24 -19.14
C LYS A 191 -0.09 -3.40 -18.51
N PHE A 192 0.63 -3.98 -17.55
CA PHE A 192 1.75 -3.33 -16.87
C PHE A 192 2.92 -4.28 -16.69
N HIS A 193 4.12 -3.83 -17.00
CA HIS A 193 5.34 -4.48 -16.54
C HIS A 193 5.52 -4.21 -15.04
N ILE A 194 5.65 -5.28 -14.27
CA ILE A 194 5.82 -5.24 -12.82
C ILE A 194 7.26 -5.59 -12.47
N ASP A 195 8.00 -4.66 -11.89
CA ASP A 195 9.37 -4.91 -11.44
C ASP A 195 9.38 -5.31 -9.95
N TRP A 196 9.00 -6.55 -9.63
CA TRP A 196 9.09 -7.04 -8.24
C TRP A 196 10.52 -7.31 -7.79
N LEU A 197 11.48 -7.47 -8.69
CA LEU A 197 12.87 -7.72 -8.35
C LEU A 197 13.55 -6.46 -7.78
N ARG A 198 13.45 -5.34 -8.48
CA ARG A 198 14.17 -4.09 -8.19
C ARG A 198 13.25 -2.91 -7.88
N GLY A 199 11.96 -3.00 -8.26
CA GLY A 199 10.98 -1.95 -8.06
C GLY A 199 10.67 -1.68 -6.59
N GLN A 200 10.03 -0.56 -6.33
CA GLN A 200 9.63 -0.17 -4.97
C GLN A 200 8.55 -1.11 -4.44
N LYS A 201 8.54 -1.34 -3.12
CA LYS A 201 7.58 -2.24 -2.45
C LYS A 201 7.53 -3.60 -3.14
N THR A 202 6.35 -4.01 -3.60
CA THR A 202 6.10 -5.28 -4.32
C THR A 202 6.29 -5.17 -5.84
N GLY A 203 6.56 -3.94 -6.36
CA GLY A 203 6.80 -3.69 -7.78
C GLY A 203 5.78 -2.76 -8.45
N PHE A 204 4.57 -2.64 -7.88
CA PHE A 204 3.51 -1.76 -8.38
C PHE A 204 2.68 -1.19 -7.22
N PHE A 205 2.01 -0.05 -7.43
CA PHE A 205 1.14 0.59 -6.44
C PHE A 205 -0.32 0.20 -6.68
N VAL A 206 -0.67 -1.00 -6.24
CA VAL A 206 -2.02 -1.58 -6.40
C VAL A 206 -3.07 -0.76 -5.66
N ASP A 207 -2.67 -0.07 -4.59
CA ASP A 207 -3.53 0.78 -3.75
C ASP A 207 -4.13 2.01 -4.45
N GLN A 208 -3.65 2.33 -5.67
CA GLN A 208 -4.17 3.45 -6.46
C GLN A 208 -5.13 3.02 -7.59
N ARG A 209 -5.49 1.73 -7.73
CA ARG A 209 -6.33 1.22 -8.83
C ARG A 209 -7.63 1.99 -9.02
N GLU A 210 -8.41 2.17 -7.96
CA GLU A 210 -9.70 2.88 -8.00
C GLU A 210 -9.52 4.36 -8.33
N ASN A 211 -8.44 4.95 -7.82
CA ASN A 211 -8.12 6.36 -8.07
C ASN A 211 -7.67 6.58 -9.52
N ARG A 212 -6.95 5.61 -10.12
CA ARG A 212 -6.63 5.61 -11.55
C ARG A 212 -7.87 5.52 -12.42
N SER A 213 -8.82 4.64 -12.08
CA SER A 213 -10.11 4.53 -12.79
C SER A 213 -10.93 5.81 -12.69
N LEU A 214 -10.94 6.45 -11.53
CA LEU A 214 -11.62 7.74 -11.38
C LEU A 214 -10.97 8.84 -12.21
N LEU A 215 -9.64 8.88 -12.29
CA LEU A 215 -8.93 9.84 -13.14
C LEU A 215 -9.27 9.63 -14.62
N GLU A 216 -9.32 8.38 -15.08
CA GLU A 216 -9.71 8.03 -16.45
C GLU A 216 -11.06 8.65 -16.83
N HIS A 217 -12.04 8.59 -15.92
CA HIS A 217 -13.36 9.20 -16.12
C HIS A 217 -13.30 10.71 -16.42
N TYR A 218 -12.31 11.41 -15.85
CA TYR A 218 -12.12 12.86 -16.05
C TYR A 218 -11.20 13.21 -17.21
N ALA A 219 -10.53 12.25 -17.86
CA ALA A 219 -9.40 12.52 -18.75
C ALA A 219 -9.78 12.97 -20.17
N LYS A 220 -11.00 12.66 -20.64
CA LYS A 220 -11.41 12.86 -22.04
C LYS A 220 -11.18 14.29 -22.54
N GLY A 221 -10.34 14.40 -23.60
CA GLY A 221 -10.00 15.67 -24.25
C GLY A 221 -9.12 16.60 -23.40
N LYS A 222 -8.60 16.14 -22.27
CA LYS A 222 -7.79 16.93 -21.34
C LYS A 222 -6.29 16.83 -21.62
N SER A 223 -5.55 17.89 -21.28
CA SER A 223 -4.11 17.80 -21.05
C SER A 223 -3.87 17.38 -19.60
N VAL A 224 -3.13 16.30 -19.40
CA VAL A 224 -2.90 15.64 -18.10
C VAL A 224 -1.43 15.74 -17.71
N LEU A 225 -1.16 16.09 -16.46
CA LEU A 225 0.16 16.02 -15.84
C LEU A 225 0.14 15.00 -14.71
N ASN A 226 0.94 13.96 -14.82
CA ASN A 226 1.14 12.95 -13.79
C ASN A 226 2.51 13.14 -13.12
N MET A 227 2.51 13.72 -11.92
CA MET A 227 3.71 13.97 -11.11
C MET A 227 3.99 12.78 -10.19
N PHE A 228 5.27 12.44 -10.02
CA PHE A 228 5.70 11.23 -9.29
C PHE A 228 5.12 9.97 -9.94
N CYS A 229 5.25 9.89 -11.26
CA CYS A 229 4.51 8.94 -12.08
C CYS A 229 4.91 7.48 -11.85
N TYR A 230 6.08 7.21 -11.26
CA TYR A 230 6.66 5.87 -11.04
C TYR A 230 6.62 5.05 -12.34
N THR A 231 5.75 4.03 -12.45
CA THR A 231 5.61 3.19 -13.63
C THR A 231 4.50 3.65 -14.60
N GLY A 232 4.02 4.88 -14.45
CA GLY A 232 3.06 5.49 -15.36
C GLY A 232 1.60 5.05 -15.18
N GLY A 233 1.24 4.43 -14.07
CA GLY A 233 -0.11 3.90 -13.88
C GLY A 233 -1.22 4.91 -14.18
N PHE A 234 -1.20 6.11 -13.60
CA PHE A 234 -2.17 7.17 -13.90
C PHE A 234 -2.11 7.64 -15.36
N SER A 235 -0.91 7.66 -15.98
CA SER A 235 -0.74 8.09 -17.37
C SER A 235 -1.40 7.14 -18.35
N VAL A 236 -1.23 5.82 -18.16
CA VAL A 236 -1.85 4.77 -18.99
C VAL A 236 -3.38 4.86 -18.91
N TYR A 237 -3.94 5.07 -17.71
CA TYR A 237 -5.38 5.28 -17.53
C TYR A 237 -5.87 6.58 -18.17
N ALA A 238 -5.11 7.67 -18.07
CA ALA A 238 -5.44 8.94 -18.73
C ALA A 238 -5.51 8.80 -20.25
N MET A 239 -4.58 8.04 -20.85
CA MET A 239 -4.58 7.77 -22.28
C MET A 239 -5.77 6.93 -22.71
N ARG A 240 -6.15 5.89 -21.96
CA ARG A 240 -7.35 5.10 -22.24
C ARG A 240 -8.62 5.95 -22.10
N GLY A 241 -8.62 6.92 -21.18
CA GLY A 241 -9.70 7.91 -21.01
C GLY A 241 -9.73 9.01 -22.08
N ASP A 242 -9.07 8.83 -23.23
CA ASP A 242 -9.02 9.79 -24.34
C ASP A 242 -8.44 11.17 -23.97
N ALA A 243 -7.45 11.22 -23.09
CA ALA A 243 -6.66 12.44 -22.91
C ALA A 243 -6.01 12.87 -24.22
N LYS A 244 -6.00 14.18 -24.51
CA LYS A 244 -5.36 14.72 -25.72
C LYS A 244 -3.85 14.85 -25.60
N LEU A 245 -3.33 14.92 -24.37
CA LEU A 245 -1.91 15.04 -24.04
C LEU A 245 -1.70 14.50 -22.63
N VAL A 246 -0.65 13.70 -22.43
CA VAL A 246 -0.27 13.18 -21.12
C VAL A 246 1.23 13.39 -20.90
N HIS A 247 1.59 14.17 -19.91
CA HIS A 247 2.97 14.32 -19.44
C HIS A 247 3.17 13.54 -18.13
N SER A 248 4.23 12.76 -18.07
CA SER A 248 4.66 11.98 -16.91
C SER A 248 5.98 12.51 -16.39
N VAL A 249 6.08 12.76 -15.09
CA VAL A 249 7.30 13.30 -14.47
C VAL A 249 7.71 12.44 -13.28
N ASP A 250 8.95 12.00 -13.26
CA ASP A 250 9.59 11.32 -12.13
C ASP A 250 11.09 11.62 -12.13
N SER A 251 11.70 11.68 -10.96
CA SER A 251 13.14 11.90 -10.82
C SER A 251 13.99 10.65 -11.13
N SER A 252 13.37 9.48 -11.18
CA SER A 252 14.01 8.20 -11.45
C SER A 252 14.00 7.86 -12.93
N ALA A 253 15.18 7.77 -13.55
CA ALA A 253 15.31 7.32 -14.94
C ALA A 253 14.68 5.94 -15.18
N LYS A 254 14.79 5.01 -14.20
CA LYS A 254 14.17 3.69 -14.29
C LYS A 254 12.63 3.75 -14.25
N ALA A 255 12.06 4.66 -13.47
CA ALA A 255 10.62 4.90 -13.45
C ALA A 255 10.13 5.43 -14.81
N ILE A 256 10.86 6.35 -15.41
CA ILE A 256 10.54 6.91 -16.73
C ILE A 256 10.65 5.85 -17.83
N GLU A 257 11.68 4.99 -17.77
CA GLU A 257 11.81 3.86 -18.71
C GLU A 257 10.58 2.94 -18.62
N LEU A 258 10.19 2.50 -17.41
CA LEU A 258 9.01 1.66 -17.17
C LEU A 258 7.70 2.37 -17.57
N THR A 259 7.60 3.67 -17.35
CA THR A 259 6.45 4.46 -17.82
C THR A 259 6.30 4.40 -19.35
N ASN A 260 7.39 4.60 -20.08
CA ASN A 260 7.39 4.53 -21.54
C ASN A 260 7.08 3.10 -22.03
N GLU A 261 7.64 2.08 -21.39
CA GLU A 261 7.33 0.68 -21.69
C GLU A 261 5.84 0.38 -21.49
N ASN A 262 5.25 0.78 -20.36
CA ASN A 262 3.84 0.56 -20.04
C ASN A 262 2.89 1.32 -20.97
N VAL A 263 3.24 2.55 -21.34
CA VAL A 263 2.48 3.30 -22.35
C VAL A 263 2.55 2.59 -23.70
N ASN A 264 3.74 2.22 -24.16
CA ASN A 264 3.89 1.53 -25.45
C ASN A 264 3.24 0.15 -25.49
N LEU A 265 3.20 -0.56 -24.36
CA LEU A 265 2.54 -1.87 -24.21
C LEU A 265 1.02 -1.80 -24.48
N ASN A 266 0.38 -0.67 -24.11
CA ASN A 266 -1.04 -0.44 -24.28
C ASN A 266 -1.40 0.40 -25.50
N PHE A 267 -0.52 1.35 -25.90
CA PHE A 267 -0.76 2.34 -26.95
C PHE A 267 0.49 2.47 -27.85
N PRO A 268 0.83 1.43 -28.63
CA PRO A 268 2.05 1.43 -29.44
C PRO A 268 2.02 2.56 -30.49
N GLY A 269 3.07 3.39 -30.48
CA GLY A 269 3.23 4.50 -31.44
C GLY A 269 2.33 5.71 -31.18
N ASP A 270 1.63 5.79 -30.04
CA ASP A 270 0.77 6.94 -29.72
C ASP A 270 1.62 8.13 -29.24
N SER A 271 1.53 9.24 -29.95
CA SER A 271 2.33 10.44 -29.70
C SER A 271 1.74 11.38 -28.64
N ARG A 272 0.63 11.03 -28.01
CA ARG A 272 -0.01 11.86 -26.98
C ARG A 272 0.75 11.88 -25.64
N HIS A 273 1.69 10.95 -25.44
CA HIS A 273 2.45 10.81 -24.19
C HIS A 273 3.88 11.31 -24.34
N GLU A 274 4.36 12.02 -23.31
CA GLU A 274 5.75 12.42 -23.14
C GLU A 274 6.17 12.26 -21.67
N ALA A 275 7.36 11.73 -21.41
CA ALA A 275 7.89 11.47 -20.09
C ALA A 275 9.19 12.22 -19.80
N PHE A 276 9.30 12.80 -18.61
CA PHE A 276 10.40 13.67 -18.19
C PHE A 276 11.10 13.10 -16.96
N CYS A 277 12.40 12.84 -17.06
CA CYS A 277 13.21 12.44 -15.92
C CYS A 277 13.71 13.71 -15.19
N GLU A 278 12.91 14.23 -14.28
CA GLU A 278 13.18 15.51 -13.62
C GLU A 278 12.60 15.55 -12.19
N ASP A 279 13.22 16.37 -11.32
CA ASP A 279 12.64 16.68 -10.00
C ASP A 279 11.29 17.37 -10.15
N ALA A 280 10.30 16.95 -9.37
CA ALA A 280 8.94 17.43 -9.48
C ALA A 280 8.80 18.95 -9.24
N PHE A 281 9.52 19.50 -8.26
CA PHE A 281 9.46 20.95 -7.99
C PHE A 281 10.15 21.73 -9.10
N LYS A 282 11.28 21.21 -9.62
CA LYS A 282 12.01 21.83 -10.71
C LYS A 282 11.16 21.84 -11.97
N TYR A 283 10.53 20.70 -12.33
CA TYR A 283 9.62 20.65 -13.48
C TYR A 283 8.48 21.68 -13.37
N LEU A 284 7.82 21.79 -12.20
CA LEU A 284 6.75 22.74 -11.96
C LEU A 284 7.24 24.22 -11.94
N ASP A 285 8.52 24.47 -11.72
CA ASP A 285 9.11 25.81 -11.79
C ASP A 285 9.55 26.20 -13.21
N ASP A 286 10.17 25.29 -13.94
CA ASP A 286 10.82 25.57 -15.22
C ASP A 286 9.86 25.49 -16.42
N HIS A 287 8.73 24.75 -16.32
CA HIS A 287 7.75 24.61 -17.38
C HIS A 287 6.50 25.45 -17.13
N ASP A 288 6.21 26.39 -18.04
CA ASP A 288 5.04 27.29 -17.94
C ASP A 288 3.72 26.66 -18.42
N GLN A 289 3.76 25.45 -18.94
CA GLN A 289 2.59 24.76 -19.45
C GLN A 289 1.53 24.58 -18.35
N GLN A 290 0.28 24.85 -18.69
CA GLN A 290 -0.87 24.61 -17.83
C GLN A 290 -1.65 23.37 -18.30
N TYR A 291 -2.22 22.66 -17.35
CA TYR A 291 -2.93 21.40 -17.58
C TYR A 291 -4.39 21.48 -17.17
N ASP A 292 -5.24 20.70 -17.85
CA ASP A 292 -6.64 20.55 -17.50
C ASP A 292 -6.85 19.60 -16.31
N LEU A 293 -5.92 18.65 -16.13
CA LEU A 293 -5.92 17.66 -15.06
C LEU A 293 -4.50 17.42 -14.55
N ILE A 294 -4.31 17.43 -13.22
CA ILE A 294 -3.01 17.20 -12.58
C ILE A 294 -3.15 16.14 -11.51
N VAL A 295 -2.17 15.23 -11.42
CA VAL A 295 -1.98 14.26 -10.33
C VAL A 295 -0.73 14.64 -9.54
N LEU A 296 -0.88 14.76 -8.22
CA LEU A 296 0.21 14.93 -7.26
C LEU A 296 0.18 13.74 -6.29
N ASP A 297 0.98 12.71 -6.55
CA ASP A 297 1.08 11.51 -5.72
C ASP A 297 2.51 11.32 -5.17
N PRO A 298 2.98 12.22 -4.31
CA PRO A 298 4.35 12.19 -3.82
C PRO A 298 4.59 11.01 -2.87
N PRO A 299 5.85 10.57 -2.70
CA PRO A 299 6.22 9.66 -1.65
C PRO A 299 5.90 10.25 -0.28
N ALA A 300 5.79 9.39 0.75
CA ALA A 300 5.48 9.83 2.11
C ALA A 300 6.53 10.83 2.64
N PHE A 301 6.13 12.08 2.83
CA PHE A 301 7.01 13.13 3.36
C PHE A 301 7.32 12.98 4.85
N ALA A 302 6.55 12.18 5.59
CA ALA A 302 6.84 11.85 6.98
C ALA A 302 6.65 10.36 7.25
N LYS A 303 7.68 9.74 7.86
CA LYS A 303 7.62 8.38 8.39
C LYS A 303 7.44 8.36 9.92
N HIS A 304 7.71 9.47 10.60
CA HIS A 304 7.67 9.60 12.06
C HIS A 304 7.00 10.91 12.47
N ARG A 305 6.36 10.94 13.65
CA ARG A 305 5.66 12.13 14.17
C ARG A 305 6.55 13.38 14.25
N ALA A 306 7.83 13.22 14.55
CA ALA A 306 8.78 14.36 14.57
C ALA A 306 8.90 15.09 13.21
N ALA A 307 8.67 14.38 12.09
CA ALA A 307 8.72 14.96 10.74
C ALA A 307 7.40 15.59 10.29
N LEU A 308 6.30 15.47 11.06
CA LEU A 308 4.96 15.88 10.65
C LEU A 308 4.91 17.35 10.20
N ARG A 309 5.47 18.27 10.98
CA ARG A 309 5.44 19.71 10.65
C ARG A 309 6.10 20.01 9.31
N ASN A 310 7.25 19.38 9.04
CA ASN A 310 7.98 19.57 7.78
C ASN A 310 7.23 18.91 6.60
N ALA A 311 6.62 17.74 6.82
CA ALA A 311 5.80 17.08 5.82
C ALA A 311 4.61 17.95 5.40
N LEU A 312 3.88 18.55 6.36
CA LEU A 312 2.76 19.44 6.06
C LEU A 312 3.20 20.66 5.24
N LYS A 313 4.36 21.25 5.54
CA LYS A 313 4.95 22.30 4.71
C LYS A 313 5.26 21.81 3.29
N GLY A 314 5.79 20.58 3.15
CA GLY A 314 6.06 19.95 1.86
C GLY A 314 4.78 19.77 1.03
N TYR A 315 3.72 19.23 1.64
CA TYR A 315 2.42 19.09 0.97
C TYR A 315 1.82 20.45 0.59
N THR A 316 1.89 21.45 1.47
CA THR A 316 1.43 22.82 1.15
C THR A 316 2.17 23.36 -0.05
N ARG A 317 3.52 23.34 -0.04
CA ARG A 317 4.35 23.83 -1.14
C ARG A 317 4.06 23.14 -2.46
N LEU A 318 3.94 21.80 -2.45
CA LEU A 318 3.63 21.01 -3.65
C LEU A 318 2.25 21.40 -4.23
N ASN A 319 1.23 21.49 -3.39
CA ASN A 319 -0.11 21.85 -3.81
C ASN A 319 -0.20 23.30 -4.31
N VAL A 320 0.56 24.25 -3.73
CA VAL A 320 0.66 25.62 -4.29
C VAL A 320 1.13 25.56 -5.75
N LYS A 321 2.17 24.79 -6.04
CA LYS A 321 2.68 24.61 -7.41
C LYS A 321 1.63 23.96 -8.33
N GLY A 322 0.93 22.93 -7.84
CA GLY A 322 -0.18 22.32 -8.59
C GLY A 322 -1.28 23.35 -8.91
N PHE A 323 -1.69 24.17 -7.95
CA PHE A 323 -2.67 25.23 -8.16
C PHE A 323 -2.22 26.35 -9.10
N GLN A 324 -0.93 26.59 -9.25
CA GLN A 324 -0.37 27.53 -10.22
C GLN A 324 -0.37 26.96 -11.64
N ARG A 325 -0.24 25.64 -11.80
CA ARG A 325 -0.14 24.94 -13.10
C ARG A 325 -1.47 24.37 -13.59
N ILE A 326 -2.49 24.30 -12.74
CA ILE A 326 -3.82 23.85 -13.16
C ILE A 326 -4.57 25.02 -13.82
N LYS A 327 -5.23 24.75 -14.95
CA LYS A 327 -6.10 25.71 -15.63
C LYS A 327 -7.29 26.09 -14.78
N HIS A 328 -7.91 27.21 -15.08
CA HIS A 328 -9.22 27.56 -14.55
C HIS A 328 -10.26 26.52 -15.03
N GLY A 329 -11.04 25.97 -14.09
CA GLY A 329 -11.97 24.88 -14.36
C GLY A 329 -11.29 23.49 -14.45
N GLY A 330 -10.02 23.40 -14.08
CA GLY A 330 -9.28 22.15 -14.07
C GLY A 330 -9.52 21.29 -12.83
N ILE A 331 -9.06 20.05 -12.88
CA ILE A 331 -9.24 19.04 -11.83
C ILE A 331 -7.87 18.62 -11.30
N LEU A 332 -7.67 18.73 -9.98
CA LEU A 332 -6.45 18.35 -9.29
C LEU A 332 -6.71 17.13 -8.40
N PHE A 333 -5.98 16.04 -8.65
CA PHE A 333 -5.85 14.90 -7.74
C PHE A 333 -4.62 15.09 -6.87
N THR A 334 -4.76 15.05 -5.56
CA THR A 334 -3.62 15.19 -4.65
C THR A 334 -3.70 14.17 -3.53
N PHE A 335 -2.55 13.53 -3.20
CA PHE A 335 -2.48 12.38 -2.31
C PHE A 335 -1.46 12.54 -1.18
N SER A 336 -1.67 11.75 -0.14
CA SER A 336 -0.69 11.47 0.91
C SER A 336 -0.82 10.03 1.37
N CYS A 337 0.26 9.25 1.28
CA CYS A 337 0.37 7.88 1.80
C CYS A 337 1.04 7.82 3.20
N SER A 338 1.25 8.96 3.86
CA SER A 338 1.91 9.03 5.16
C SER A 338 0.93 8.71 6.30
N GLN A 339 1.18 7.63 7.07
CA GLN A 339 0.36 7.25 8.23
C GLN A 339 0.29 8.35 9.31
N VAL A 340 1.38 9.10 9.52
CA VAL A 340 1.43 10.13 10.56
C VAL A 340 0.69 11.42 10.18
N VAL A 341 0.33 11.57 8.91
CA VAL A 341 -0.48 12.69 8.41
C VAL A 341 -1.95 12.25 8.42
N THR A 342 -2.75 12.83 9.29
CA THR A 342 -4.20 12.55 9.36
C THR A 342 -4.94 13.17 8.15
N LYS A 343 -6.18 12.73 7.90
CA LYS A 343 -7.06 13.33 6.87
C LYS A 343 -7.21 14.84 7.08
N ASP A 344 -7.44 15.27 8.32
CA ASP A 344 -7.61 16.70 8.65
C ASP A 344 -6.31 17.48 8.42
N ASN A 345 -5.17 16.93 8.83
CA ASN A 345 -3.87 17.56 8.59
C ASN A 345 -3.59 17.75 7.10
N PHE A 346 -3.86 16.72 6.29
CA PHE A 346 -3.68 16.78 4.85
C PHE A 346 -4.63 17.79 4.22
N ARG A 347 -5.92 17.75 4.56
CA ARG A 347 -6.92 18.72 4.09
C ARG A 347 -6.53 20.16 4.44
N ASN A 348 -6.06 20.40 5.65
CA ASN A 348 -5.60 21.74 6.09
C ASN A 348 -4.37 22.21 5.32
N ALA A 349 -3.43 21.32 4.96
CA ALA A 349 -2.28 21.67 4.12
C ALA A 349 -2.73 22.08 2.71
N VAL A 350 -3.69 21.34 2.11
CA VAL A 350 -4.27 21.65 0.80
C VAL A 350 -5.10 22.94 0.83
N PHE A 351 -5.89 23.14 1.88
CA PHE A 351 -6.62 24.41 2.11
C PHE A 351 -5.65 25.61 2.16
N THR A 352 -4.58 25.48 2.93
CA THR A 352 -3.55 26.53 3.04
C THR A 352 -2.92 26.82 1.68
N ALA A 353 -2.65 25.76 0.89
CA ALA A 353 -2.08 25.91 -0.44
C ALA A 353 -3.03 26.64 -1.41
N ALA A 354 -4.32 26.31 -1.39
CA ALA A 354 -5.34 26.97 -2.22
C ALA A 354 -5.45 28.45 -1.89
N ALA A 355 -5.46 28.80 -0.59
CA ALA A 355 -5.50 30.19 -0.13
C ALA A 355 -4.23 30.97 -0.56
N GLN A 356 -3.04 30.39 -0.43
CA GLN A 356 -1.78 30.98 -0.88
C GLN A 356 -1.73 31.18 -2.40
N ALA A 357 -2.30 30.26 -3.17
CA ALA A 357 -2.39 30.37 -4.63
C ALA A 357 -3.52 31.31 -5.10
N GLY A 358 -4.36 31.83 -4.20
CA GLY A 358 -5.49 32.70 -4.52
C GLY A 358 -6.59 31.99 -5.34
N ARG A 359 -6.73 30.66 -5.22
CA ARG A 359 -7.68 29.87 -6.01
C ARG A 359 -8.94 29.50 -5.21
N LYS A 360 -10.08 29.56 -5.86
CA LYS A 360 -11.33 28.98 -5.33
C LYS A 360 -11.36 27.50 -5.67
N VAL A 361 -11.56 26.67 -4.65
CA VAL A 361 -11.43 25.20 -4.79
C VAL A 361 -12.63 24.50 -4.15
N ARG A 362 -13.15 23.48 -4.84
CA ARG A 362 -14.21 22.61 -4.34
C ARG A 362 -13.71 21.17 -4.30
N ILE A 363 -13.97 20.47 -3.21
CA ILE A 363 -13.68 19.05 -3.09
C ILE A 363 -14.78 18.27 -3.78
N LEU A 364 -14.44 17.51 -4.83
CA LEU A 364 -15.35 16.62 -5.54
C LEU A 364 -15.39 15.24 -4.89
N HIS A 365 -14.23 14.69 -4.54
CA HIS A 365 -14.10 13.37 -3.91
C HIS A 365 -13.07 13.39 -2.78
N GLN A 366 -13.32 12.57 -1.77
CA GLN A 366 -12.35 12.17 -0.75
C GLN A 366 -11.96 10.73 -1.03
N LEU A 367 -10.68 10.49 -1.25
CA LEU A 367 -10.15 9.21 -1.71
C LEU A 367 -9.42 8.49 -0.57
N HIS A 368 -9.42 7.17 -0.65
CA HIS A 368 -8.76 6.26 0.28
C HIS A 368 -8.23 5.03 -0.47
N GLN A 369 -7.62 4.09 0.25
CA GLN A 369 -7.19 2.81 -0.29
C GLN A 369 -8.38 1.97 -0.79
N PRO A 370 -8.18 1.12 -1.84
CA PRO A 370 -9.24 0.33 -2.45
C PRO A 370 -9.66 -0.87 -1.58
N ALA A 371 -10.70 -1.58 -2.02
CA ALA A 371 -11.32 -2.67 -1.25
C ALA A 371 -10.38 -3.84 -0.97
N ASP A 372 -9.37 -4.10 -1.81
CA ASP A 372 -8.34 -5.12 -1.55
C ASP A 372 -7.25 -4.70 -0.54
N HIS A 373 -7.35 -3.49 0.00
CA HIS A 373 -6.57 -3.00 1.13
C HIS A 373 -7.48 -2.75 2.33
N PRO A 374 -8.16 -3.79 2.86
CA PRO A 374 -9.18 -3.61 3.90
C PRO A 374 -8.57 -3.04 5.18
N ILE A 375 -9.38 -2.25 5.88
CA ILE A 375 -9.05 -1.76 7.20
C ILE A 375 -9.84 -2.60 8.20
N ASN A 376 -9.16 -3.25 9.14
CA ASN A 376 -9.85 -3.91 10.25
C ASN A 376 -10.54 -2.84 11.10
N ILE A 377 -11.85 -2.98 11.32
CA ILE A 377 -12.64 -1.99 12.07
C ILE A 377 -12.12 -1.79 13.51
N TYR A 378 -11.46 -2.81 14.06
CA TYR A 378 -10.84 -2.76 15.39
C TYR A 378 -9.41 -2.21 15.39
N HIS A 379 -8.86 -1.89 14.17
CA HIS A 379 -7.51 -1.39 13.97
C HIS A 379 -7.51 -0.23 12.97
N PRO A 380 -7.97 0.96 13.38
CA PRO A 380 -8.08 2.13 12.51
C PRO A 380 -6.71 2.65 12.02
N GLU A 381 -5.61 2.25 12.67
CA GLU A 381 -4.23 2.53 12.25
C GLU A 381 -3.88 1.93 10.88
N GLY A 382 -4.68 0.99 10.36
CA GLY A 382 -4.56 0.46 8.99
C GLY A 382 -4.91 1.47 7.89
N GLU A 383 -5.53 2.60 8.21
CA GLU A 383 -5.84 3.65 7.25
C GLU A 383 -4.60 4.52 6.98
N TYR A 384 -4.10 4.54 5.72
CA TYR A 384 -2.89 5.27 5.39
C TYR A 384 -3.00 6.16 4.14
N LEU A 385 -3.78 5.78 3.12
CA LEU A 385 -3.94 6.55 1.89
C LEU A 385 -5.06 7.58 2.04
N LYS A 386 -4.75 8.83 1.75
CA LYS A 386 -5.68 9.96 1.69
C LYS A 386 -5.51 10.70 0.38
N GLY A 387 -6.61 10.99 -0.28
CA GLY A 387 -6.59 11.79 -1.49
C GLY A 387 -7.77 12.76 -1.55
N LEU A 388 -7.59 13.82 -2.31
CA LEU A 388 -8.64 14.78 -2.65
C LEU A 388 -8.68 14.95 -4.17
N VAL A 389 -9.88 14.95 -4.72
CA VAL A 389 -10.13 15.41 -6.09
C VAL A 389 -10.76 16.78 -5.99
N LEU A 390 -10.13 17.77 -6.61
CA LEU A 390 -10.43 19.17 -6.45
C LEU A 390 -10.80 19.80 -7.80
N TYR A 391 -11.93 20.51 -7.85
CA TYR A 391 -12.24 21.41 -8.94
C TYR A 391 -11.68 22.79 -8.61
N VAL A 392 -10.94 23.39 -9.53
CA VAL A 392 -10.14 24.61 -9.29
C VAL A 392 -10.59 25.73 -10.21
N GLU A 393 -11.12 26.84 -9.63
CA GLU A 393 -11.51 28.08 -10.32
C GLU A 393 -10.42 29.13 -10.27
#